data_595bad25903d9bbecd389010fc5fe2d6
#
_entry.id   595bad25903d9bbecd389010fc5fe2d6
#
_cell.length_a   1.000
_cell.length_b   1.000
_cell.length_c   1.000
_cell.angle_alpha   90.00
_cell.angle_beta   90.00
_cell.angle_gamma   90.00
#
_symmetry.space_group_name_H-M   'P 1'
#
loop_
_entity.id
_entity.type
_entity.pdbx_description
1 polymer ?
#
loop_
_entity_poly.entity_id
_entity_poly.type
_entity_poly.pdbx_seq_one_letter_code
_entity_poly.pdbx_strand_id
1 'polypeptide(L)'
;MQLTNLQIGLTTATSSLTKIPTGLGSIQSYLGDLATSPAANQFNIPTSELHNQQMETVYDTYMSANRHLTEITVVLKVDPSSQAAIRDVKRLTKDLQAQLKATNLSDATVAVGGQSAQNVDLSNLATSDFWRTALIMSLGIFLALVFFTRSVLQPIMIILTLLGTYFTSISLTDWITRTWLDTSILSWNTPFFTFIMIVALGVDYSIFLMMRYRDEQRRSPQTPVVNIHHAAQAVGTVVMSAVVILSGTFAALIPSGVMTLIQVAIAVIIGLIILLTALPLVMSAYIRLTYGAQSSQN
;
A
#
# COMPACT_ATOMS: atom_id res chain seq x y z
N MET A 1 -44.84 -36.28 -52.63
CA MET A 1 -44.81 -35.33 -51.51
C MET A 1 -43.42 -35.07 -50.90
N GLN A 2 -42.57 -36.05 -50.65
CA GLN A 2 -41.25 -35.83 -50.05
C GLN A 2 -40.28 -35.02 -50.94
N LEU A 3 -40.27 -35.28 -52.25
CA LEU A 3 -39.43 -34.60 -53.19
C LEU A 3 -39.78 -33.09 -53.32
N THR A 4 -41.06 -32.75 -53.24
CA THR A 4 -41.54 -31.35 -53.29
C THR A 4 -41.13 -30.58 -52.06
N ASN A 5 -41.17 -31.21 -50.86
CA ASN A 5 -40.74 -30.59 -49.63
C ASN A 5 -39.21 -30.36 -49.56
N LEU A 6 -38.47 -31.32 -50.15
CA LEU A 6 -37.00 -31.16 -50.27
C LEU A 6 -36.63 -30.03 -51.20
N GLN A 7 -37.35 -29.87 -52.30
CA GLN A 7 -37.13 -28.80 -53.28
C GLN A 7 -37.48 -27.42 -52.70
N ILE A 8 -38.55 -27.30 -51.92
CA ILE A 8 -38.92 -26.07 -51.22
C ILE A 8 -37.85 -25.74 -50.15
N GLY A 9 -37.39 -26.74 -49.36
CA GLY A 9 -36.33 -26.57 -48.38
C GLY A 9 -35.01 -26.10 -49.02
N LEU A 10 -34.63 -26.68 -50.15
CA LEU A 10 -33.41 -26.27 -50.89
C LEU A 10 -33.52 -24.87 -51.44
N THR A 11 -34.67 -24.49 -52.00
CA THR A 11 -34.92 -23.13 -52.52
C THR A 11 -34.88 -22.09 -51.40
N THR A 12 -35.44 -22.41 -50.22
CA THR A 12 -35.41 -21.56 -49.05
C THR A 12 -33.99 -21.41 -48.51
N ALA A 13 -33.23 -22.52 -48.44
CA ALA A 13 -31.82 -22.48 -48.00
C ALA A 13 -30.97 -21.65 -48.97
N THR A 14 -31.16 -21.81 -50.28
CA THR A 14 -30.44 -21.03 -51.30
C THR A 14 -30.78 -19.55 -51.22
N SER A 15 -32.05 -19.20 -51.02
CA SER A 15 -32.47 -17.80 -50.85
C SER A 15 -31.92 -17.16 -49.55
N SER A 16 -31.78 -17.93 -48.49
CA SER A 16 -31.16 -17.49 -47.25
C SER A 16 -29.65 -17.32 -47.40
N LEU A 17 -28.99 -18.25 -48.12
CA LEU A 17 -27.55 -18.16 -48.41
C LEU A 17 -27.21 -16.95 -49.31
N THR A 18 -28.09 -16.54 -50.22
CA THR A 18 -27.88 -15.33 -51.03
C THR A 18 -28.06 -14.03 -50.26
N LYS A 19 -28.77 -14.04 -49.13
CA LYS A 19 -28.91 -12.88 -48.23
C LYS A 19 -27.69 -12.64 -47.32
N ILE A 20 -26.92 -13.69 -47.04
CA ILE A 20 -25.74 -13.59 -46.19
C ILE A 20 -24.66 -12.68 -46.80
N PRO A 21 -24.25 -12.79 -48.05
CA PRO A 21 -23.29 -11.87 -48.68
C PRO A 21 -23.75 -10.42 -48.66
N THR A 22 -25.04 -10.18 -48.86
CA THR A 22 -25.61 -8.83 -48.81
C THR A 22 -25.54 -8.25 -47.39
N GLY A 23 -25.86 -9.05 -46.37
CA GLY A 23 -25.72 -8.64 -45.00
C GLY A 23 -24.27 -8.40 -44.60
N LEU A 24 -23.34 -9.29 -45.01
CA LEU A 24 -21.91 -9.11 -44.78
C LEU A 24 -21.35 -7.87 -45.50
N GLY A 25 -21.80 -7.59 -46.74
CA GLY A 25 -21.42 -6.38 -47.46
C GLY A 25 -21.89 -5.10 -46.77
N SER A 26 -23.09 -5.10 -46.22
CA SER A 26 -23.61 -3.97 -45.44
C SER A 26 -22.82 -3.76 -44.13
N ILE A 27 -22.46 -4.82 -43.44
CA ILE A 27 -21.61 -4.77 -42.23
C ILE A 27 -20.21 -4.26 -42.58
N GLN A 28 -19.63 -4.74 -43.68
CA GLN A 28 -18.30 -4.31 -44.12
C GLN A 28 -18.29 -2.83 -44.54
N SER A 29 -19.32 -2.37 -45.23
CA SER A 29 -19.49 -0.95 -45.58
C SER A 29 -19.64 -0.09 -44.34
N TYR A 30 -20.51 -0.50 -43.40
CA TYR A 30 -20.70 0.20 -42.13
C TYR A 30 -19.41 0.30 -41.30
N LEU A 31 -18.68 -0.80 -41.18
CA LEU A 31 -17.39 -0.81 -40.47
C LEU A 31 -16.32 0.02 -41.18
N GLY A 32 -16.34 0.05 -42.51
CA GLY A 32 -15.46 0.90 -43.32
C GLY A 32 -15.76 2.40 -43.16
N ASP A 33 -17.04 2.77 -43.18
CA ASP A 33 -17.48 4.13 -42.93
C ASP A 33 -17.20 4.59 -41.49
N LEU A 34 -17.38 3.71 -40.53
CA LEU A 34 -17.04 3.96 -39.14
C LEU A 34 -15.53 4.17 -38.94
N ALA A 35 -14.68 3.34 -39.58
CA ALA A 35 -13.23 3.43 -39.47
C ALA A 35 -12.67 4.72 -40.08
N THR A 36 -13.35 5.31 -41.08
CA THR A 36 -12.93 6.56 -41.73
C THR A 36 -13.61 7.81 -41.18
N SER A 37 -14.60 7.63 -40.29
CA SER A 37 -15.34 8.77 -39.72
C SER A 37 -14.55 9.44 -38.59
N PRO A 38 -14.79 10.72 -38.28
CA PRO A 38 -14.27 11.39 -37.11
C PRO A 38 -14.69 10.70 -35.79
N ALA A 39 -15.72 9.85 -35.84
CA ALA A 39 -16.21 9.03 -34.76
C ALA A 39 -15.40 7.71 -34.56
N ALA A 40 -14.41 7.43 -35.40
CA ALA A 40 -13.58 6.21 -35.30
C ALA A 40 -12.90 6.05 -33.94
N ASN A 41 -12.67 7.16 -33.24
CA ASN A 41 -12.13 7.18 -31.85
C ASN A 41 -13.23 7.27 -30.79
N GLN A 42 -14.50 7.28 -31.14
CA GLN A 42 -15.63 7.32 -30.24
C GLN A 42 -16.60 6.19 -30.56
N PHE A 43 -16.94 5.40 -29.56
CA PHE A 43 -17.97 4.38 -29.68
C PHE A 43 -19.33 5.07 -29.89
N ASN A 44 -19.89 4.92 -31.07
CA ASN A 44 -21.18 5.53 -31.47
C ASN A 44 -22.20 4.44 -31.77
N ILE A 45 -23.28 4.39 -31.01
CA ILE A 45 -24.42 3.53 -31.28
C ILE A 45 -25.44 4.38 -32.10
N PRO A 46 -25.88 3.94 -33.28
CA PRO A 46 -26.92 4.64 -34.01
C PRO A 46 -28.18 4.83 -33.17
N THR A 47 -28.80 5.99 -33.26
CA THR A 47 -29.99 6.34 -32.46
C THR A 47 -31.15 5.36 -32.68
N SER A 48 -31.23 4.74 -33.83
CA SER A 48 -32.22 3.70 -34.13
C SER A 48 -32.05 2.44 -33.31
N GLU A 49 -30.83 2.12 -32.93
CA GLU A 49 -30.51 0.93 -32.09
C GLU A 49 -30.70 1.19 -30.60
N LEU A 50 -30.72 2.45 -30.19
CA LEU A 50 -30.89 2.82 -28.76
C LEU A 50 -32.31 2.55 -28.22
N HIS A 51 -33.29 2.37 -29.13
CA HIS A 51 -34.72 2.16 -28.78
C HIS A 51 -35.25 0.76 -29.10
N ASN A 52 -34.35 -0.22 -29.31
CA ASN A 52 -34.78 -1.59 -29.51
C ASN A 52 -34.93 -2.33 -28.18
N GLN A 53 -35.72 -3.41 -28.17
CA GLN A 53 -36.04 -4.22 -26.98
C GLN A 53 -34.78 -4.84 -26.30
N GLN A 54 -33.72 -5.07 -27.09
CA GLN A 54 -32.45 -5.60 -26.54
C GLN A 54 -31.69 -4.53 -25.75
N MET A 55 -31.70 -3.27 -26.24
CA MET A 55 -31.12 -2.15 -25.51
C MET A 55 -31.89 -1.79 -24.24
N GLU A 56 -33.22 -1.94 -24.24
CA GLU A 56 -33.99 -1.76 -22.99
C GLU A 56 -33.56 -2.72 -21.91
N THR A 57 -33.29 -3.98 -22.26
CA THR A 57 -32.77 -4.97 -21.32
C THR A 57 -31.38 -4.56 -20.76
N VAL A 58 -30.52 -3.97 -21.60
CA VAL A 58 -29.22 -3.42 -21.18
C VAL A 58 -29.42 -2.24 -20.23
N TYR A 59 -30.32 -1.33 -20.57
CA TYR A 59 -30.64 -0.19 -19.69
C TYR A 59 -31.19 -0.65 -18.34
N ASP A 60 -32.04 -1.65 -18.32
CA ASP A 60 -32.60 -2.19 -17.07
C ASP A 60 -31.54 -2.90 -16.20
N THR A 61 -30.48 -3.41 -16.84
CA THR A 61 -29.37 -4.07 -16.14
C THR A 61 -28.36 -3.08 -15.56
N TYR A 62 -28.02 -2.01 -16.31
CA TYR A 62 -26.92 -1.10 -15.97
C TYR A 62 -27.37 0.30 -15.57
N MET A 63 -28.65 0.61 -15.66
CA MET A 63 -29.21 1.90 -15.27
C MET A 63 -30.31 1.73 -14.24
N SER A 64 -30.49 2.73 -13.41
CA SER A 64 -31.63 2.79 -12.50
C SER A 64 -32.98 2.88 -13.25
N ALA A 65 -34.08 2.51 -12.61
CA ALA A 65 -35.43 2.53 -13.19
C ALA A 65 -35.83 3.92 -13.74
N ASN A 66 -35.32 5.00 -13.12
CA ASN A 66 -35.55 6.38 -13.57
C ASN A 66 -34.51 6.86 -14.60
N ARG A 67 -33.57 6.01 -15.01
CA ARG A 67 -32.48 6.30 -15.98
C ARG A 67 -31.55 7.46 -15.60
N HIS A 68 -31.53 7.85 -14.32
CA HIS A 68 -30.64 8.92 -13.83
C HIS A 68 -29.29 8.42 -13.27
N LEU A 69 -29.17 7.11 -13.02
CA LEU A 69 -27.95 6.48 -12.54
C LEU A 69 -27.53 5.37 -13.49
N THR A 70 -26.26 5.30 -13.82
CA THR A 70 -25.65 4.18 -14.53
C THR A 70 -24.43 3.67 -13.81
N GLU A 71 -24.20 2.35 -13.90
CA GLU A 71 -23.00 1.69 -13.36
C GLU A 71 -22.14 1.16 -14.50
N ILE A 72 -20.83 1.47 -14.43
CA ILE A 72 -19.83 0.98 -15.39
C ILE A 72 -18.79 0.19 -14.59
N THR A 73 -18.67 -1.11 -14.89
CA THR A 73 -17.68 -1.96 -14.25
C THR A 73 -16.35 -1.86 -14.98
N VAL A 74 -15.31 -1.43 -14.26
CA VAL A 74 -13.92 -1.36 -14.76
C VAL A 74 -13.08 -2.39 -14.03
N VAL A 75 -12.54 -3.38 -14.77
CA VAL A 75 -11.65 -4.41 -14.22
C VAL A 75 -10.21 -3.99 -14.42
N LEU A 76 -9.49 -3.78 -13.30
CA LEU A 76 -8.06 -3.48 -13.32
C LEU A 76 -7.23 -4.76 -13.45
N LYS A 77 -6.09 -4.69 -14.16
CA LYS A 77 -5.16 -5.82 -14.32
C LYS A 77 -4.17 -5.98 -13.17
N VAL A 78 -4.26 -5.12 -12.16
CA VAL A 78 -3.32 -5.04 -11.05
C VAL A 78 -4.01 -5.40 -9.74
N ASP A 79 -3.24 -5.83 -8.75
CA ASP A 79 -3.74 -6.11 -7.40
C ASP A 79 -4.45 -4.87 -6.82
N PRO A 80 -5.70 -5.00 -6.31
CA PRO A 80 -6.48 -3.89 -5.76
C PRO A 80 -5.77 -3.12 -4.64
N SER A 81 -4.88 -3.78 -3.89
CA SER A 81 -4.13 -3.18 -2.77
C SER A 81 -2.82 -2.52 -3.21
N SER A 82 -2.45 -2.65 -4.49
CA SER A 82 -1.21 -2.09 -5.01
C SER A 82 -1.29 -0.57 -5.15
N GLN A 83 -0.13 0.09 -5.03
CA GLN A 83 -0.02 1.52 -5.33
C GLN A 83 -0.33 1.85 -6.79
N ALA A 84 -0.18 0.87 -7.70
CA ALA A 84 -0.57 1.03 -9.10
C ALA A 84 -2.09 1.18 -9.21
N ALA A 85 -2.87 0.28 -8.59
CA ALA A 85 -4.33 0.38 -8.54
C ALA A 85 -4.81 1.70 -7.92
N ILE A 86 -4.18 2.12 -6.81
CA ILE A 86 -4.50 3.40 -6.15
C ILE A 86 -4.28 4.59 -7.11
N ARG A 87 -3.16 4.62 -7.83
CA ARG A 87 -2.90 5.68 -8.82
C ARG A 87 -3.86 5.65 -9.99
N ASP A 88 -4.15 4.46 -10.51
CA ASP A 88 -5.05 4.28 -11.66
C ASP A 88 -6.47 4.71 -11.33
N VAL A 89 -7.00 4.35 -10.14
CA VAL A 89 -8.32 4.80 -9.66
C VAL A 89 -8.36 6.32 -9.47
N LYS A 90 -7.34 6.91 -8.85
CA LYS A 90 -7.26 8.38 -8.67
C LYS A 90 -7.24 9.11 -10.01
N ARG A 91 -6.47 8.58 -10.99
CA ARG A 91 -6.39 9.12 -12.34
C ARG A 91 -7.73 8.98 -13.06
N LEU A 92 -8.32 7.78 -13.03
CA LEU A 92 -9.62 7.50 -13.65
C LEU A 92 -10.70 8.46 -13.13
N THR A 93 -10.79 8.62 -11.81
CA THR A 93 -11.76 9.55 -11.19
C THR A 93 -11.57 10.98 -11.67
N LYS A 94 -10.33 11.45 -11.71
CA LYS A 94 -9.99 12.80 -12.14
C LYS A 94 -10.28 13.01 -13.64
N ASP A 95 -9.90 12.03 -14.46
CA ASP A 95 -10.09 12.12 -15.94
C ASP A 95 -11.57 12.06 -16.30
N LEU A 96 -12.36 11.19 -15.64
CA LEU A 96 -13.82 11.12 -15.82
C LEU A 96 -14.48 12.44 -15.43
N GLN A 97 -14.15 13.02 -14.28
CA GLN A 97 -14.70 14.32 -13.86
C GLN A 97 -14.34 15.45 -14.83
N ALA A 98 -13.11 15.43 -15.36
CA ALA A 98 -12.67 16.44 -16.32
C ALA A 98 -13.38 16.31 -17.68
N GLN A 99 -13.54 15.08 -18.17
CA GLN A 99 -14.20 14.82 -19.45
C GLN A 99 -15.70 15.10 -19.41
N LEU A 100 -16.39 14.74 -18.33
CA LEU A 100 -17.82 15.02 -18.19
C LEU A 100 -18.15 16.51 -18.19
N LYS A 101 -17.27 17.34 -17.63
CA LYS A 101 -17.43 18.81 -17.68
C LYS A 101 -17.42 19.37 -19.10
N ALA A 102 -16.81 18.67 -20.04
CA ALA A 102 -16.76 19.05 -21.46
C ALA A 102 -17.92 18.51 -22.29
N THR A 103 -18.88 17.81 -21.67
CA THR A 103 -20.04 17.19 -22.32
C THR A 103 -21.35 17.78 -21.80
N ASN A 104 -22.48 17.35 -22.41
CA ASN A 104 -23.81 17.68 -21.90
C ASN A 104 -24.15 17.07 -20.53
N LEU A 105 -23.23 16.29 -19.95
CA LEU A 105 -23.33 15.68 -18.63
C LEU A 105 -22.47 16.44 -17.58
N SER A 106 -22.26 17.74 -17.77
CA SER A 106 -21.46 18.58 -16.85
C SER A 106 -21.94 18.56 -15.41
N ASP A 107 -23.25 18.36 -15.21
CA ASP A 107 -23.90 18.32 -13.91
C ASP A 107 -23.93 16.90 -13.28
N ALA A 108 -23.44 15.89 -14.01
CA ALA A 108 -23.43 14.53 -13.54
C ALA A 108 -22.37 14.34 -12.44
N THR A 109 -22.76 13.65 -11.38
CA THR A 109 -21.85 13.28 -10.28
C THR A 109 -21.20 11.93 -10.58
N VAL A 110 -19.88 11.88 -10.55
CA VAL A 110 -19.11 10.64 -10.68
C VAL A 110 -18.68 10.16 -9.31
N ALA A 111 -19.07 8.94 -8.99
CA ALA A 111 -18.58 8.20 -7.83
C ALA A 111 -17.87 6.93 -8.31
N VAL A 112 -16.64 6.70 -7.85
CA VAL A 112 -15.90 5.48 -8.15
C VAL A 112 -15.94 4.60 -6.91
N GLY A 113 -16.52 3.41 -7.03
CA GLY A 113 -16.68 2.43 -5.96
C GLY A 113 -15.82 1.18 -6.17
N GLY A 114 -16.03 0.18 -5.31
CA GLY A 114 -15.33 -1.10 -5.36
C GLY A 114 -14.06 -1.16 -4.52
N GLN A 115 -13.43 -2.34 -4.48
CA GLN A 115 -12.30 -2.64 -3.59
C GLN A 115 -11.12 -1.70 -3.79
N SER A 116 -10.76 -1.39 -5.04
CA SER A 116 -9.64 -0.48 -5.33
C SER A 116 -9.92 0.96 -4.90
N ALA A 117 -11.17 1.43 -5.00
CA ALA A 117 -11.57 2.75 -4.53
C ALA A 117 -11.55 2.83 -3.00
N GLN A 118 -12.02 1.79 -2.30
CA GLN A 118 -11.90 1.69 -0.84
C GLN A 118 -10.44 1.74 -0.39
N ASN A 119 -9.54 1.06 -1.10
CA ASN A 119 -8.11 1.13 -0.80
C ASN A 119 -7.52 2.53 -1.03
N VAL A 120 -8.05 3.30 -1.99
CA VAL A 120 -7.68 4.72 -2.16
C VAL A 120 -8.08 5.54 -0.94
N ASP A 121 -9.31 5.38 -0.47
CA ASP A 121 -9.81 6.13 0.70
C ASP A 121 -9.04 5.74 1.96
N LEU A 122 -8.83 4.45 2.19
CA LEU A 122 -8.02 3.94 3.31
C LEU A 122 -6.57 4.45 3.24
N SER A 123 -5.96 4.48 2.06
CA SER A 123 -4.60 5.00 1.87
C SER A 123 -4.51 6.49 2.17
N ASN A 124 -5.51 7.28 1.76
CA ASN A 124 -5.55 8.71 2.05
C ASN A 124 -5.73 8.99 3.54
N LEU A 125 -6.67 8.27 4.19
CA LEU A 125 -6.88 8.34 5.64
C LEU A 125 -5.63 7.90 6.39
N ALA A 126 -5.06 6.75 6.05
CA ALA A 126 -3.87 6.22 6.69
C ALA A 126 -2.67 7.18 6.58
N THR A 127 -2.49 7.83 5.44
CA THR A 127 -1.39 8.80 5.27
C THR A 127 -1.59 10.03 6.17
N SER A 128 -2.81 10.54 6.26
CA SER A 128 -3.13 11.66 7.16
C SER A 128 -2.99 11.28 8.63
N ASP A 129 -3.54 10.13 9.00
CA ASP A 129 -3.53 9.65 10.38
C ASP A 129 -2.14 9.15 10.81
N PHE A 130 -1.33 8.65 9.87
CA PHE A 130 0.04 8.22 10.15
C PHE A 130 0.86 9.34 10.78
N TRP A 131 0.88 10.53 10.18
CA TRP A 131 1.66 11.65 10.70
C TRP A 131 1.17 12.14 12.06
N ARG A 132 -0.14 12.17 12.27
CA ARG A 132 -0.73 12.52 13.56
C ARG A 132 -0.38 11.48 14.62
N THR A 133 -0.56 10.21 14.30
CA THR A 133 -0.25 9.10 15.21
C THR A 133 1.25 9.04 15.51
N ALA A 134 2.11 9.17 14.50
CA ALA A 134 3.55 9.17 14.68
C ALA A 134 4.02 10.31 15.59
N LEU A 135 3.43 11.50 15.43
CA LEU A 135 3.76 12.66 16.26
C LEU A 135 3.28 12.46 17.71
N ILE A 136 2.02 12.03 17.90
CA ILE A 136 1.47 11.78 19.24
C ILE A 136 2.23 10.66 19.94
N MET A 137 2.52 9.55 19.26
CA MET A 137 3.32 8.46 19.79
C MET A 137 4.73 8.93 20.16
N SER A 138 5.42 9.63 19.26
CA SER A 138 6.78 10.12 19.51
C SER A 138 6.81 11.08 20.69
N LEU A 139 5.82 11.96 20.84
CA LEU A 139 5.69 12.86 21.96
C LEU A 139 5.44 12.11 23.27
N GLY A 140 4.50 11.15 23.26
CA GLY A 140 4.21 10.32 24.43
C GLY A 140 5.43 9.52 24.88
N ILE A 141 6.13 8.90 23.94
CA ILE A 141 7.38 8.15 24.19
C ILE A 141 8.46 9.09 24.71
N PHE A 142 8.61 10.27 24.12
CA PHE A 142 9.57 11.28 24.57
C PHE A 142 9.33 11.64 26.04
N LEU A 143 8.09 11.96 26.42
CA LEU A 143 7.73 12.28 27.80
C LEU A 143 7.98 11.10 28.75
N ALA A 144 7.59 9.89 28.36
CA ALA A 144 7.86 8.68 29.14
C ALA A 144 9.37 8.47 29.34
N LEU A 145 10.15 8.55 28.27
CA LEU A 145 11.61 8.40 28.35
C LEU A 145 12.26 9.50 29.19
N VAL A 146 11.82 10.75 29.08
CA VAL A 146 12.31 11.86 29.93
C VAL A 146 12.04 11.54 31.41
N PHE A 147 10.86 11.05 31.73
CA PHE A 147 10.51 10.65 33.09
C PHE A 147 11.41 9.53 33.59
N PHE A 148 11.65 8.49 32.80
CA PHE A 148 12.54 7.37 33.20
C PHE A 148 14.01 7.75 33.20
N THR A 149 14.52 8.50 32.23
CA THR A 149 15.95 8.82 32.10
C THR A 149 16.35 10.04 32.92
N ARG A 150 15.40 10.88 33.34
CA ARG A 150 15.62 12.18 33.98
C ARG A 150 16.58 13.07 33.17
N SER A 151 16.59 12.93 31.89
CA SER A 151 17.42 13.68 30.95
C SER A 151 16.58 13.96 29.72
N VAL A 152 16.79 15.09 29.07
CA VAL A 152 16.08 15.45 27.83
C VAL A 152 16.84 14.95 26.59
N LEU A 153 18.16 14.93 26.66
CA LEU A 153 19.01 14.65 25.51
C LEU A 153 19.04 13.14 25.15
N GLN A 154 19.01 12.27 26.18
CA GLN A 154 18.98 10.81 25.96
C GLN A 154 17.75 10.34 25.17
N PRO A 155 16.51 10.74 25.52
CA PRO A 155 15.31 10.43 24.73
C PRO A 155 15.37 10.89 23.28
N ILE A 156 15.93 12.08 23.02
CA ILE A 156 16.11 12.59 21.67
C ILE A 156 16.98 11.63 20.84
N MET A 157 18.12 11.21 21.39
CA MET A 157 19.02 10.27 20.70
C MET A 157 18.37 8.90 20.47
N ILE A 158 17.58 8.43 21.43
CA ILE A 158 16.82 7.18 21.29
C ILE A 158 15.81 7.31 20.14
N ILE A 159 14.99 8.35 20.14
CA ILE A 159 13.96 8.56 19.10
C ILE A 159 14.61 8.72 17.71
N LEU A 160 15.70 9.46 17.59
CA LEU A 160 16.45 9.57 16.34
C LEU A 160 16.97 8.21 15.85
N THR A 161 17.44 7.37 16.77
CA THR A 161 17.90 6.01 16.44
C THR A 161 16.72 5.14 15.95
N LEU A 162 15.55 5.23 16.61
CA LEU A 162 14.34 4.50 16.21
C LEU A 162 13.86 4.94 14.83
N LEU A 163 13.82 6.25 14.57
CA LEU A 163 13.45 6.78 13.25
C LEU A 163 14.46 6.35 12.17
N GLY A 164 15.76 6.44 12.45
CA GLY A 164 16.81 5.96 11.54
C GLY A 164 16.66 4.48 11.23
N THR A 165 16.42 3.65 12.24
CA THR A 165 16.13 2.22 12.09
C THR A 165 14.90 1.97 11.21
N TYR A 166 13.82 2.70 11.47
CA TYR A 166 12.60 2.60 10.68
C TYR A 166 12.83 2.93 9.21
N PHE A 167 13.43 4.09 8.90
CA PHE A 167 13.68 4.47 7.51
C PHE A 167 14.63 3.52 6.79
N THR A 168 15.67 3.05 7.46
CA THR A 168 16.60 2.06 6.89
C THR A 168 15.90 0.72 6.63
N SER A 169 15.08 0.27 7.57
CA SER A 169 14.32 -0.97 7.44
C SER A 169 13.33 -0.93 6.28
N ILE A 170 12.56 0.16 6.16
CA ILE A 170 11.59 0.34 5.05
C ILE A 170 12.32 0.40 3.70
N SER A 171 13.41 1.16 3.61
CA SER A 171 14.18 1.28 2.36
C SER A 171 14.78 -0.07 1.92
N LEU A 172 15.30 -0.84 2.88
CA LEU A 172 15.86 -2.15 2.59
C LEU A 172 14.75 -3.17 2.22
N THR A 173 13.60 -3.07 2.87
CA THR A 173 12.43 -3.90 2.53
C THR A 173 11.92 -3.59 1.13
N ASP A 174 11.82 -2.32 0.75
CA ASP A 174 11.42 -1.91 -0.60
C ASP A 174 12.41 -2.46 -1.66
N TRP A 175 13.71 -2.38 -1.38
CA TRP A 175 14.74 -2.95 -2.25
C TRP A 175 14.63 -4.48 -2.39
N ILE A 176 14.44 -5.21 -1.27
CA ILE A 176 14.28 -6.67 -1.27
C ILE A 176 13.01 -7.06 -2.03
N THR A 177 11.90 -6.37 -1.78
CA THR A 177 10.59 -6.67 -2.39
C THR A 177 10.65 -6.50 -3.92
N ARG A 178 11.32 -5.46 -4.40
CA ARG A 178 11.52 -5.24 -5.84
C ARG A 178 12.43 -6.26 -6.50
N THR A 179 13.48 -6.69 -5.78
CA THR A 179 14.53 -7.54 -6.37
C THR A 179 14.17 -9.02 -6.32
N TRP A 180 13.48 -9.46 -5.28
CA TRP A 180 13.26 -10.89 -5.00
C TRP A 180 11.81 -11.34 -5.13
N LEU A 181 10.83 -10.45 -4.92
CA LEU A 181 9.41 -10.80 -5.00
C LEU A 181 8.72 -10.29 -6.28
N ASP A 182 9.49 -9.67 -7.20
CA ASP A 182 9.00 -9.14 -8.48
C ASP A 182 7.75 -8.23 -8.34
N THR A 183 7.59 -7.64 -7.17
CA THR A 183 6.51 -6.72 -6.86
C THR A 183 7.04 -5.29 -6.81
N SER A 184 6.59 -4.48 -7.71
CA SER A 184 7.16 -3.16 -7.96
C SER A 184 6.96 -2.14 -6.84
N ILE A 185 6.16 -2.43 -5.80
CA ILE A 185 5.77 -1.37 -4.83
C ILE A 185 5.33 -1.97 -3.49
N LEU A 186 5.73 -1.31 -2.40
CA LEU A 186 5.24 -1.57 -1.04
C LEU A 186 3.73 -1.31 -0.93
N SER A 187 3.02 -2.18 -0.21
CA SER A 187 1.62 -1.98 0.15
C SER A 187 1.49 -0.70 1.00
N TRP A 188 0.40 0.03 0.81
CA TRP A 188 0.20 1.35 1.43
C TRP A 188 0.21 1.32 2.96
N ASN A 189 -0.16 0.22 3.57
CA ASN A 189 -0.23 0.05 5.03
C ASN A 189 1.07 -0.49 5.66
N THR A 190 2.00 -1.04 4.87
CA THR A 190 3.28 -1.58 5.36
C THR A 190 4.10 -0.56 6.17
N PRO A 191 4.28 0.71 5.71
CA PRO A 191 5.01 1.71 6.48
C PRO A 191 4.40 1.99 7.85
N PHE A 192 3.07 2.04 7.95
CA PHE A 192 2.37 2.31 9.19
C PHE A 192 2.58 1.21 10.24
N PHE A 193 2.33 -0.05 9.87
CA PHE A 193 2.51 -1.17 10.79
C PHE A 193 3.97 -1.36 11.19
N THR A 194 4.90 -1.22 10.24
CA THR A 194 6.33 -1.31 10.52
C THR A 194 6.78 -0.23 11.51
N PHE A 195 6.31 1.01 11.34
CA PHE A 195 6.62 2.10 12.26
C PHE A 195 6.18 1.78 13.68
N ILE A 196 4.91 1.39 13.87
CA ILE A 196 4.37 1.06 15.19
C ILE A 196 5.18 -0.07 15.83
N MET A 197 5.48 -1.13 15.08
CA MET A 197 6.20 -2.29 15.63
C MET A 197 7.64 -1.95 16.02
N ILE A 198 8.40 -1.28 15.14
CA ILE A 198 9.79 -0.90 15.44
C ILE A 198 9.86 0.07 16.62
N VAL A 199 8.96 1.05 16.66
CA VAL A 199 8.94 2.04 17.73
C VAL A 199 8.55 1.40 19.05
N ALA A 200 7.50 0.58 19.11
CA ALA A 200 7.08 -0.09 20.34
C ALA A 200 8.21 -0.97 20.91
N LEU A 201 8.76 -1.88 20.08
CA LEU A 201 9.81 -2.79 20.49
C LEU A 201 11.13 -2.06 20.84
N GLY A 202 11.41 -0.99 20.09
CA GLY A 202 12.61 -0.20 20.31
C GLY A 202 12.57 0.65 21.57
N VAL A 203 11.39 1.15 21.96
CA VAL A 203 11.19 1.86 23.22
C VAL A 203 11.42 0.92 24.42
N ASP A 204 10.83 -0.28 24.36
CA ASP A 204 11.03 -1.29 25.42
C ASP A 204 12.50 -1.61 25.59
N TYR A 205 13.22 -1.87 24.49
CA TYR A 205 14.66 -2.09 24.54
C TYR A 205 15.41 -0.89 25.13
N SER A 206 15.04 0.33 24.74
CA SER A 206 15.68 1.55 25.24
C SER A 206 15.50 1.73 26.74
N ILE A 207 14.29 1.45 27.25
CA ILE A 207 13.99 1.54 28.68
C ILE A 207 14.84 0.51 29.45
N PHE A 208 14.88 -0.75 29.01
CA PHE A 208 15.69 -1.78 29.63
C PHE A 208 17.18 -1.41 29.67
N LEU A 209 17.72 -0.92 28.54
CA LEU A 209 19.11 -0.50 28.45
C LEU A 209 19.42 0.66 29.40
N MET A 210 18.55 1.67 29.46
CA MET A 210 18.74 2.82 30.33
C MET A 210 18.57 2.49 31.81
N MET A 211 17.62 1.63 32.16
CA MET A 211 17.45 1.15 33.53
C MET A 211 18.70 0.39 33.99
N ARG A 212 19.22 -0.51 33.16
CA ARG A 212 20.43 -1.26 33.46
C ARG A 212 21.66 -0.36 33.58
N TYR A 213 21.82 0.59 32.68
CA TYR A 213 22.88 1.59 32.71
C TYR A 213 22.89 2.36 34.04
N ARG A 214 21.72 2.79 34.53
CA ARG A 214 21.59 3.51 35.82
C ARG A 214 21.89 2.60 37.01
N ASP A 215 21.51 1.35 36.92
CA ASP A 215 21.80 0.37 37.97
C ASP A 215 23.33 0.12 38.07
N GLU A 216 24.02 -0.01 36.94
CA GLU A 216 25.49 -0.12 36.91
C GLU A 216 26.18 1.15 37.48
N GLN A 217 25.68 2.34 37.13
CA GLN A 217 26.23 3.59 37.72
C GLN A 217 26.11 3.68 39.23
N ARG A 218 25.05 3.07 39.79
CA ARG A 218 24.86 3.05 41.28
C ARG A 218 25.72 2.02 41.97
N ARG A 219 26.00 0.89 41.32
CA ARG A 219 26.73 -0.24 41.91
C ARG A 219 28.24 -0.09 41.80
N SER A 220 28.71 0.52 40.76
CA SER A 220 30.14 0.62 40.50
C SER A 220 30.48 2.03 40.00
N PRO A 221 31.32 2.81 40.72
CA PRO A 221 31.71 4.15 40.32
C PRO A 221 32.80 4.12 39.23
N GLN A 222 32.55 3.36 38.17
CA GLN A 222 33.40 3.32 36.98
C GLN A 222 33.04 4.48 36.02
N THR A 223 33.84 4.65 34.96
CA THR A 223 33.55 5.67 33.95
C THR A 223 32.21 5.41 33.30
N PRO A 224 31.41 6.44 32.96
CA PRO A 224 30.12 6.29 32.28
C PRO A 224 30.14 5.42 31.02
N VAL A 225 31.27 5.45 30.30
CA VAL A 225 31.49 4.65 29.08
C VAL A 225 31.60 3.15 29.41
N VAL A 226 32.24 2.78 30.49
CA VAL A 226 32.36 1.37 30.89
C VAL A 226 30.99 0.86 31.37
N ASN A 227 30.26 1.67 32.14
CA ASN A 227 28.94 1.32 32.65
C ASN A 227 27.92 1.07 31.55
N ILE A 228 27.93 1.87 30.46
CA ILE A 228 27.03 1.61 29.33
C ILE A 228 27.42 0.34 28.58
N HIS A 229 28.69 0.02 28.47
CA HIS A 229 29.15 -1.20 27.83
C HIS A 229 28.68 -2.45 28.62
N HIS A 230 28.85 -2.45 29.95
CA HIS A 230 28.35 -3.52 30.83
C HIS A 230 26.83 -3.64 30.76
N ALA A 231 26.11 -2.52 30.77
CA ALA A 231 24.66 -2.51 30.60
C ALA A 231 24.25 -3.12 29.25
N ALA A 232 24.91 -2.73 28.17
CA ALA A 232 24.62 -3.25 26.82
C ALA A 232 24.92 -4.75 26.69
N GLN A 233 25.98 -5.26 27.33
CA GLN A 233 26.28 -6.69 27.38
C GLN A 233 25.22 -7.46 28.18
N ALA A 234 24.82 -6.96 29.34
CA ALA A 234 23.83 -7.64 30.18
C ALA A 234 22.43 -7.68 29.54
N VAL A 235 21.99 -6.57 28.93
CA VAL A 235 20.69 -6.47 28.29
C VAL A 235 20.72 -7.12 26.89
N GLY A 236 21.86 -7.05 26.21
CA GLY A 236 22.00 -7.55 24.83
C GLY A 236 21.69 -9.03 24.67
N THR A 237 22.06 -9.88 25.63
CA THR A 237 21.73 -11.31 25.61
C THR A 237 20.23 -11.56 25.70
N VAL A 238 19.52 -10.83 26.54
CA VAL A 238 18.06 -10.94 26.71
C VAL A 238 17.35 -10.42 25.46
N VAL A 239 17.78 -9.26 24.96
CA VAL A 239 17.19 -8.66 23.77
C VAL A 239 17.48 -9.49 22.51
N MET A 240 18.67 -10.09 22.39
CA MET A 240 18.98 -11.02 21.29
C MET A 240 18.01 -12.20 21.29
N SER A 241 17.74 -12.80 22.43
CA SER A 241 16.76 -13.90 22.55
C SER A 241 15.36 -13.43 22.11
N ALA A 242 14.93 -12.24 22.54
CA ALA A 242 13.67 -11.65 22.16
C ALA A 242 13.61 -11.36 20.64
N VAL A 243 14.68 -10.83 20.05
CA VAL A 243 14.77 -10.57 18.59
C VAL A 243 14.67 -11.88 17.81
N VAL A 244 15.32 -12.96 18.23
CA VAL A 244 15.23 -14.27 17.57
C VAL A 244 13.78 -14.80 17.61
N ILE A 245 13.15 -14.75 18.79
CA ILE A 245 11.76 -15.23 18.95
C ILE A 245 10.80 -14.40 18.10
N LEU A 246 10.90 -13.07 18.19
CA LEU A 246 10.05 -12.16 17.43
C LEU A 246 10.29 -12.30 15.90
N SER A 247 11.54 -12.39 15.48
CA SER A 247 11.86 -12.64 14.07
C SER A 247 11.28 -13.96 13.59
N GLY A 248 11.30 -15.00 14.40
CA GLY A 248 10.65 -16.27 14.08
C GLY A 248 9.14 -16.17 13.97
N THR A 249 8.47 -15.42 14.85
CA THR A 249 7.02 -15.18 14.77
C THR A 249 6.63 -14.36 13.53
N PHE A 250 7.39 -13.32 13.20
CA PHE A 250 7.17 -12.55 11.97
C PHE A 250 7.50 -13.36 10.71
N ALA A 251 8.56 -14.18 10.73
CA ALA A 251 8.89 -15.07 9.62
C ALA A 251 7.77 -16.08 9.31
N ALA A 252 7.00 -16.49 10.33
CA ALA A 252 5.84 -17.36 10.15
C ALA A 252 4.69 -16.71 9.34
N LEU A 253 4.72 -15.39 9.13
CA LEU A 253 3.77 -14.68 8.26
C LEU A 253 4.15 -14.79 6.77
N ILE A 254 5.41 -15.10 6.45
CA ILE A 254 5.88 -15.17 5.05
C ILE A 254 5.13 -16.22 4.22
N PRO A 255 4.83 -17.44 4.73
CA PRO A 255 4.06 -18.43 3.98
C PRO A 255 2.58 -18.09 3.77
N SER A 256 2.06 -17.01 4.37
CA SER A 256 0.63 -16.65 4.27
C SER A 256 0.16 -16.32 2.85
N GLY A 257 1.08 -15.98 1.94
CA GLY A 257 0.76 -15.52 0.58
C GLY A 257 0.17 -14.10 0.51
N VAL A 258 -0.06 -13.45 1.67
CA VAL A 258 -0.58 -12.06 1.71
C VAL A 258 0.61 -11.09 1.66
N MET A 259 0.75 -10.38 0.53
CA MET A 259 1.91 -9.53 0.27
C MET A 259 2.19 -8.50 1.37
N THR A 260 1.15 -7.87 1.91
CA THR A 260 1.29 -6.91 3.02
C THR A 260 1.92 -7.54 4.26
N LEU A 261 1.49 -8.76 4.64
CA LEU A 261 2.04 -9.45 5.81
C LEU A 261 3.50 -9.85 5.59
N ILE A 262 3.84 -10.28 4.37
CA ILE A 262 5.22 -10.62 4.00
C ILE A 262 6.11 -9.38 4.09
N GLN A 263 5.67 -8.26 3.56
CA GLN A 263 6.43 -7.00 3.58
C GLN A 263 6.63 -6.47 5.02
N VAL A 264 5.58 -6.51 5.84
CA VAL A 264 5.66 -6.12 7.26
C VAL A 264 6.61 -7.05 8.01
N ALA A 265 6.53 -8.37 7.78
CA ALA A 265 7.42 -9.34 8.41
C ALA A 265 8.89 -9.06 8.08
N ILE A 266 9.22 -8.89 6.81
CA ILE A 266 10.58 -8.56 6.36
C ILE A 266 11.05 -7.25 7.00
N ALA A 267 10.22 -6.20 6.96
CA ALA A 267 10.57 -4.90 7.51
C ALA A 267 10.83 -4.95 9.01
N VAL A 268 9.98 -5.63 9.77
CA VAL A 268 10.14 -5.74 11.22
C VAL A 268 11.39 -6.57 11.58
N ILE A 269 11.64 -7.70 10.90
CA ILE A 269 12.83 -8.52 11.13
C ILE A 269 14.10 -7.71 10.89
N ILE A 270 14.19 -7.00 9.76
CA ILE A 270 15.32 -6.13 9.44
C ILE A 270 15.45 -5.03 10.49
N GLY A 271 14.35 -4.38 10.85
CA GLY A 271 14.34 -3.34 11.88
C GLY A 271 14.84 -3.82 13.23
N LEU A 272 14.43 -5.02 13.67
CA LEU A 272 14.90 -5.62 14.94
C LEU A 272 16.40 -5.91 14.91
N ILE A 273 16.94 -6.43 13.80
CA ILE A 273 18.38 -6.71 13.65
C ILE A 273 19.19 -5.40 13.70
N ILE A 274 18.72 -4.37 12.98
CA ILE A 274 19.37 -3.06 13.00
C ILE A 274 19.31 -2.46 14.40
N LEU A 275 18.16 -2.50 15.05
CA LEU A 275 17.93 -1.92 16.36
C LEU A 275 18.81 -2.56 17.44
N LEU A 276 18.99 -3.89 17.40
CA LEU A 276 19.84 -4.64 18.32
C LEU A 276 21.27 -4.08 18.37
N THR A 277 21.79 -3.63 17.24
CA THR A 277 23.15 -3.09 17.10
C THR A 277 23.21 -1.57 17.19
N ALA A 278 22.29 -0.87 16.55
CA ALA A 278 22.29 0.58 16.44
C ALA A 278 22.05 1.27 17.78
N LEU A 279 21.11 0.79 18.59
CA LEU A 279 20.76 1.44 19.84
C LEU A 279 21.94 1.47 20.85
N PRO A 280 22.62 0.35 21.20
CA PRO A 280 23.75 0.41 22.10
C PRO A 280 24.94 1.18 21.52
N LEU A 281 25.17 1.13 20.22
CA LEU A 281 26.24 1.90 19.56
C LEU A 281 26.00 3.41 19.67
N VAL A 282 24.81 3.88 19.33
CA VAL A 282 24.45 5.31 19.40
C VAL A 282 24.50 5.80 20.84
N MET A 283 23.96 5.01 21.79
CA MET A 283 23.98 5.39 23.21
C MET A 283 25.39 5.40 23.79
N SER A 284 26.25 4.45 23.41
CA SER A 284 27.65 4.44 23.82
C SER A 284 28.42 5.63 23.25
N ALA A 285 28.20 5.96 21.97
CA ALA A 285 28.78 7.14 21.33
C ALA A 285 28.33 8.44 21.98
N TYR A 286 27.02 8.55 22.26
CA TYR A 286 26.45 9.71 22.93
C TYR A 286 27.07 9.92 24.34
N ILE A 287 27.15 8.87 25.16
CA ILE A 287 27.72 8.94 26.51
C ILE A 287 29.21 9.30 26.44
N ARG A 288 29.95 8.74 25.47
CA ARG A 288 31.35 9.06 25.25
C ARG A 288 31.57 10.53 24.88
N LEU A 289 30.73 11.08 24.02
CA LEU A 289 30.82 12.49 23.63
C LEU A 289 30.44 13.45 24.75
N THR A 290 29.44 13.08 25.56
CA THR A 290 28.92 13.96 26.63
C THR A 290 29.79 13.93 27.86
N TYR A 291 30.32 12.77 28.26
CA TYR A 291 31.08 12.59 29.49
C TYR A 291 32.58 12.35 29.29
N GLY A 292 33.01 11.95 28.10
CA GLY A 292 34.42 11.78 27.75
C GLY A 292 35.19 13.13 27.64
N ALA A 293 34.47 14.18 27.23
CA ALA A 293 35.04 15.54 27.18
C ALA A 293 35.32 16.12 28.57
N GLN A 294 34.64 15.67 29.62
CA GLN A 294 34.86 16.13 30.99
C GLN A 294 36.11 15.49 31.68
N SER A 295 36.52 14.31 31.24
CA SER A 295 37.71 13.64 31.80
C SER A 295 39.04 14.13 31.24
N SER A 296 39.03 14.97 30.18
CA SER A 296 40.25 15.55 29.61
C SER A 296 40.54 16.97 30.12
N GLN A 297 39.69 17.52 31.01
CA GLN A 297 39.84 18.84 31.61
C GLN A 297 40.23 18.80 33.11
N ASN A 298 40.39 17.62 33.71
CA ASN A 298 40.98 17.43 35.01
C ASN A 298 42.32 16.65 34.87
#